data_125d68513c5e03dc62a6fdc0c172cb10
#
_entry.id   125d68513c5e03dc62a6fdc0c172cb10
#
_cell.length_a   1.000
_cell.length_b   1.000
_cell.length_c   1.000
_cell.angle_alpha   90.00
_cell.angle_beta   90.00
_cell.angle_gamma   90.00
#
_symmetry.space_group_name_H-M   'P 1'
#
loop_
_entity.id
_entity.type
_entity.pdbx_description
1 polymer ?
#
loop_
_entity_poly.entity_id
_entity_poly.type
_entity_poly.pdbx_seq_one_letter_code
_entity_poly.pdbx_strand_id
1 'polypeptide(L)'
;MEYIISVLVLMGIYVILSTSFNLIIGYGGLISIAHPIFFAIGAYSTGVIAIHWDLFAPLTLLIAVAMAVIFSLMLSLPSLRISGDYLLITSIGFQLGLLEVIKHLGWTGGASGLGNIPNIIDGASRSEMFALISIGLACLVFLIIRWLLKGPYGQLISAMRDDEVAFSAMGRNAMSIKLVIFAIGSGCAGLAGGLYAYYYQYVSPEQFEILQSSMILTMVVVGGMGSQWGPVVGAVLLLFLPQAIGFMNFPPSVMGPLQGLIYSVLVIGFLFLRPQGLTFSLKKGSQ
;
A
#
# COMPACT_ATOMS: atom_id res chain seq x y z
N MET A 1 -5.81 24.09 -11.17
CA MET A 1 -5.41 22.95 -12.02
C MET A 1 -4.38 22.07 -11.31
N GLU A 2 -3.25 22.61 -10.86
CA GLU A 2 -2.17 21.84 -10.22
C GLU A 2 -2.62 21.02 -9.00
N TYR A 3 -3.51 21.56 -8.16
CA TYR A 3 -4.04 20.85 -7.01
C TYR A 3 -4.79 19.56 -7.38
N ILE A 4 -5.64 19.61 -8.41
CA ILE A 4 -6.38 18.43 -8.88
C ILE A 4 -5.42 17.36 -9.40
N ILE A 5 -4.38 17.79 -10.12
CA ILE A 5 -3.36 16.88 -10.67
C ILE A 5 -2.58 16.22 -9.53
N SER A 6 -2.22 16.97 -8.48
CA SER A 6 -1.55 16.39 -7.29
C SER A 6 -2.41 15.34 -6.60
N VAL A 7 -3.71 15.57 -6.51
CA VAL A 7 -4.67 14.58 -5.97
C VAL A 7 -4.73 13.33 -6.85
N LEU A 8 -4.68 13.47 -8.18
CA LEU A 8 -4.64 12.34 -9.10
C LEU A 8 -3.36 11.50 -8.96
N VAL A 9 -2.20 12.14 -8.77
CA VAL A 9 -0.95 11.41 -8.49
C VAL A 9 -1.08 10.61 -7.21
N LEU A 10 -1.59 11.25 -6.15
CA LEU A 10 -1.79 10.60 -4.86
C LEU A 10 -2.77 9.43 -4.98
N MET A 11 -3.88 9.60 -5.71
CA MET A 11 -4.84 8.53 -5.98
C MET A 11 -4.17 7.34 -6.67
N GLY A 12 -3.33 7.57 -7.68
CA GLY A 12 -2.58 6.50 -8.35
C GLY A 12 -1.70 5.72 -7.37
N ILE A 13 -0.94 6.42 -6.53
CA ILE A 13 -0.06 5.81 -5.50
C ILE A 13 -0.88 4.96 -4.51
N TYR A 14 -1.97 5.52 -3.97
CA TYR A 14 -2.80 4.80 -3.01
C TYR A 14 -3.62 3.66 -3.61
N VAL A 15 -3.97 3.74 -4.89
CA VAL A 15 -4.57 2.61 -5.61
C VAL A 15 -3.57 1.45 -5.72
N ILE A 16 -2.28 1.73 -5.98
CA ILE A 16 -1.23 0.69 -5.96
C ILE A 16 -1.15 0.08 -4.55
N LEU A 17 -1.05 0.93 -3.51
CA LEU A 17 -0.93 0.49 -2.11
C LEU A 17 -2.15 -0.34 -1.65
N SER A 18 -3.35 0.14 -1.90
CA SER A 18 -4.58 -0.55 -1.47
C SER A 18 -4.80 -1.86 -2.24
N THR A 19 -4.51 -1.88 -3.54
CA THR A 19 -4.65 -3.09 -4.36
C THR A 19 -3.62 -4.15 -3.98
N SER A 20 -2.37 -3.75 -3.74
CA SER A 20 -1.31 -4.66 -3.29
C SER A 20 -1.55 -5.16 -1.85
N PHE A 21 -2.07 -4.31 -0.98
CA PHE A 21 -2.46 -4.71 0.37
C PHE A 21 -3.66 -5.67 0.38
N ASN A 22 -4.63 -5.45 -0.49
CA ASN A 22 -5.76 -6.37 -0.66
C ASN A 22 -5.33 -7.77 -1.14
N LEU A 23 -4.23 -7.87 -1.91
CA LEU A 23 -3.65 -9.16 -2.26
C LEU A 23 -3.21 -9.93 -1.01
N ILE A 24 -2.59 -9.26 -0.04
CA ILE A 24 -2.09 -9.87 1.20
C ILE A 24 -3.25 -10.21 2.15
N ILE A 25 -4.04 -9.18 2.52
CA ILE A 25 -5.07 -9.32 3.57
C ILE A 25 -6.39 -9.87 3.00
N GLY A 26 -6.81 -9.40 1.83
CA GLY A 26 -8.10 -9.75 1.24
C GLY A 26 -8.11 -11.12 0.60
N TYR A 27 -7.16 -11.41 -0.27
CA TYR A 27 -7.07 -12.69 -0.96
C TYR A 27 -6.25 -13.72 -0.17
N GLY A 28 -5.12 -13.31 0.38
CA GLY A 28 -4.24 -14.20 1.15
C GLY A 28 -4.75 -14.55 2.54
N GLY A 29 -5.65 -13.75 3.11
CA GLY A 29 -6.11 -13.92 4.49
C GLY A 29 -5.02 -13.66 5.54
N LEU A 30 -3.92 -13.01 5.15
CA LEU A 30 -2.75 -12.78 5.99
C LEU A 30 -2.87 -11.41 6.66
N ILE A 31 -3.34 -11.37 7.89
CA ILE A 31 -3.55 -10.13 8.63
C ILE A 31 -2.19 -9.56 9.06
N SER A 32 -1.72 -8.54 8.35
CA SER A 32 -0.46 -7.85 8.60
C SER A 32 -0.65 -6.35 8.47
N ILE A 33 -0.05 -5.58 9.37
CA ILE A 33 -0.11 -4.11 9.35
C ILE A 33 1.19 -3.51 8.77
N ALA A 34 2.20 -4.32 8.48
CA ALA A 34 3.52 -3.88 8.02
C ALA A 34 3.55 -3.29 6.59
N HIS A 35 2.43 -3.15 5.89
CA HIS A 35 2.44 -2.68 4.50
C HIS A 35 3.09 -1.29 4.31
N PRO A 36 2.84 -0.28 5.17
CA PRO A 36 3.50 1.01 5.06
C PRO A 36 5.00 0.99 5.24
N ILE A 37 5.59 0.01 5.94
CA ILE A 37 7.05 -0.07 6.03
C ILE A 37 7.68 -0.48 4.69
N PHE A 38 7.02 -1.33 3.88
CA PHE A 38 7.49 -1.66 2.55
C PHE A 38 7.37 -0.46 1.60
N PHE A 39 6.34 0.35 1.76
CA PHE A 39 6.19 1.64 1.11
C PHE A 39 7.32 2.60 1.52
N ALA A 40 7.65 2.70 2.82
CA ALA A 40 8.78 3.48 3.32
C ALA A 40 10.12 3.01 2.75
N ILE A 41 10.39 1.68 2.79
CA ILE A 41 11.63 1.10 2.24
C ILE A 41 11.78 1.47 0.76
N GLY A 42 10.71 1.39 -0.02
CA GLY A 42 10.72 1.81 -1.42
C GLY A 42 11.05 3.30 -1.58
N ALA A 43 10.41 4.17 -0.79
CA ALA A 43 10.62 5.61 -0.84
C ALA A 43 12.05 6.00 -0.43
N TYR A 44 12.55 5.48 0.69
CA TYR A 44 13.90 5.76 1.17
C TYR A 44 14.96 5.16 0.25
N SER A 45 14.79 3.94 -0.25
CA SER A 45 15.72 3.33 -1.21
C SER A 45 15.85 4.18 -2.46
N THR A 46 14.71 4.62 -3.01
CA THR A 46 14.70 5.51 -4.18
C THR A 46 15.38 6.83 -3.88
N GLY A 47 15.05 7.48 -2.75
CA GLY A 47 15.63 8.77 -2.38
C GLY A 47 17.14 8.70 -2.17
N VAL A 48 17.61 7.72 -1.40
CA VAL A 48 19.05 7.53 -1.13
C VAL A 48 19.82 7.25 -2.43
N ILE A 49 19.29 6.37 -3.28
CA ILE A 49 19.97 6.00 -4.54
C ILE A 49 19.97 7.18 -5.50
N ALA A 50 18.87 7.91 -5.63
CA ALA A 50 18.77 9.07 -6.50
C ALA A 50 19.73 10.20 -6.11
N ILE A 51 19.94 10.42 -4.80
CA ILE A 51 20.84 11.47 -4.31
C ILE A 51 22.32 11.09 -4.48
N HIS A 52 22.68 9.82 -4.24
CA HIS A 52 24.11 9.44 -4.18
C HIS A 52 24.65 8.91 -5.50
N TRP A 53 23.83 8.32 -6.36
CA TRP A 53 24.28 7.62 -7.56
C TRP A 53 23.68 8.13 -8.87
N ASP A 54 22.78 9.12 -8.82
CA ASP A 54 22.15 9.74 -9.99
C ASP A 54 21.73 8.72 -11.08
N LEU A 55 21.20 7.58 -10.64
CA LEU A 55 20.82 6.50 -11.52
C LEU A 55 19.51 6.83 -12.26
N PHE A 56 19.39 6.25 -13.46
CA PHE A 56 18.18 6.35 -14.27
C PHE A 56 16.91 5.91 -13.49
N ALA A 57 15.88 6.73 -13.50
CA ALA A 57 14.70 6.57 -12.65
C ALA A 57 14.02 5.19 -12.68
N PRO A 58 13.79 4.52 -13.82
CA PRO A 58 13.26 3.17 -13.84
C PRO A 58 14.12 2.15 -13.11
N LEU A 59 15.45 2.32 -13.15
CA LEU A 59 16.38 1.41 -12.46
C LEU A 59 16.28 1.62 -10.94
N THR A 60 16.17 2.86 -10.47
CA THR A 60 15.98 3.14 -9.04
C THR A 60 14.66 2.57 -8.53
N LEU A 61 13.58 2.65 -9.33
CA LEU A 61 12.30 2.02 -8.99
C LEU A 61 12.39 0.50 -8.93
N LEU A 62 13.13 -0.14 -9.84
CA LEU A 62 13.37 -1.59 -9.77
C LEU A 62 14.14 -1.98 -8.50
N ILE A 63 15.16 -1.20 -8.12
CA ILE A 63 15.89 -1.44 -6.88
C ILE A 63 14.99 -1.23 -5.65
N ALA A 64 14.13 -0.21 -5.66
CA ALA A 64 13.14 0.01 -4.60
C ALA A 64 12.19 -1.18 -4.43
N VAL A 65 11.69 -1.73 -5.54
CA VAL A 65 10.90 -2.97 -5.55
C VAL A 65 11.68 -4.13 -4.97
N ALA A 66 12.93 -4.34 -5.42
CA ALA A 66 13.78 -5.43 -4.92
C ALA A 66 14.07 -5.31 -3.42
N MET A 67 14.37 -4.10 -2.94
CA MET A 67 14.58 -3.84 -1.51
C MET A 67 13.31 -4.11 -0.70
N ALA A 68 12.15 -3.64 -1.12
CA ALA A 68 10.89 -3.93 -0.46
C ALA A 68 10.60 -5.44 -0.39
N VAL A 69 10.89 -6.19 -1.46
CA VAL A 69 10.76 -7.65 -1.48
C VAL A 69 11.74 -8.32 -0.51
N ILE A 70 13.01 -7.91 -0.49
CA ILE A 70 14.02 -8.49 0.43
C ILE A 70 13.58 -8.29 1.89
N PHE A 71 13.19 -7.08 2.28
CA PHE A 71 12.72 -6.81 3.63
C PHE A 71 11.41 -7.52 3.96
N SER A 72 10.52 -7.70 2.98
CA SER A 72 9.29 -8.47 3.20
C SER A 72 9.57 -9.96 3.43
N LEU A 73 10.53 -10.53 2.71
CA LEU A 73 10.97 -11.91 2.95
C LEU A 73 11.65 -12.05 4.32
N MET A 74 12.40 -11.04 4.75
CA MET A 74 13.01 -11.01 6.08
C MET A 74 11.95 -11.02 7.20
N LEU A 75 10.84 -10.30 7.02
CA LEU A 75 9.69 -10.36 7.93
C LEU A 75 8.95 -11.69 7.82
N SER A 76 8.64 -12.11 6.59
CA SER A 76 7.69 -13.19 6.36
C SER A 76 8.26 -14.58 6.69
N LEU A 77 9.56 -14.81 6.49
CA LEU A 77 10.19 -16.09 6.77
C LEU A 77 10.01 -16.56 8.22
N PRO A 78 10.26 -15.73 9.27
CA PRO A 78 9.98 -16.13 10.63
C PRO A 78 8.48 -16.04 10.99
N SER A 79 7.78 -15.00 10.52
CA SER A 79 6.42 -14.66 10.97
C SER A 79 5.34 -15.59 10.42
N LEU A 80 5.49 -16.07 9.18
CA LEU A 80 4.50 -16.93 8.53
C LEU A 80 4.52 -18.37 9.02
N ARG A 81 5.51 -18.75 9.82
CA ARG A 81 5.52 -20.05 10.53
C ARG A 81 4.57 -20.05 11.73
N ILE A 82 4.18 -18.87 12.18
CA ILE A 82 3.30 -18.66 13.32
C ILE A 82 1.94 -18.27 12.75
N SER A 83 0.86 -18.90 13.20
CA SER A 83 -0.48 -18.69 12.64
C SER A 83 -1.24 -17.53 13.27
N GLY A 84 -2.14 -16.93 12.51
CA GLY A 84 -3.19 -16.04 13.01
C GLY A 84 -2.69 -14.71 13.57
N ASP A 85 -3.11 -14.39 14.79
CA ASP A 85 -2.91 -13.08 15.44
C ASP A 85 -1.43 -12.75 15.72
N TYR A 86 -0.56 -13.74 15.80
CA TYR A 86 0.88 -13.55 16.00
C TYR A 86 1.54 -12.85 14.80
N LEU A 87 1.06 -13.09 13.57
CA LEU A 87 1.54 -12.40 12.38
C LEU A 87 1.26 -10.90 12.50
N LEU A 88 0.09 -10.52 13.02
CA LEU A 88 -0.29 -9.12 13.23
C LEU A 88 0.65 -8.46 14.25
N ILE A 89 0.88 -9.09 15.41
CA ILE A 89 1.76 -8.56 16.45
C ILE A 89 3.19 -8.41 15.91
N THR A 90 3.71 -9.45 15.25
CA THR A 90 5.07 -9.41 14.67
C THR A 90 5.19 -8.34 13.58
N SER A 91 4.15 -8.13 12.77
CA SER A 91 4.15 -7.11 11.72
C SER A 91 4.16 -5.68 12.29
N ILE A 92 3.47 -5.44 13.41
CA ILE A 92 3.52 -4.16 14.13
C ILE A 92 4.93 -3.92 14.68
N GLY A 93 5.49 -4.90 15.38
CA GLY A 93 6.85 -4.81 15.93
C GLY A 93 7.90 -4.57 14.86
N PHE A 94 7.79 -5.25 13.72
CA PHE A 94 8.68 -5.05 12.57
C PHE A 94 8.54 -3.64 11.97
N GLN A 95 7.32 -3.15 11.79
CA GLN A 95 7.08 -1.80 11.27
C GLN A 95 7.69 -0.73 12.20
N LEU A 96 7.39 -0.79 13.50
CA LEU A 96 7.91 0.15 14.46
C LEU A 96 9.44 0.06 14.59
N GLY A 97 9.97 -1.15 14.65
CA GLY A 97 11.42 -1.38 14.74
C GLY A 97 12.18 -0.84 13.53
N LEU A 98 11.70 -1.10 12.31
CA LEU A 98 12.34 -0.57 11.10
C LEU A 98 12.19 0.95 10.97
N LEU A 99 11.04 1.52 11.34
CA LEU A 99 10.89 2.98 11.37
C LEU A 99 11.87 3.62 12.35
N GLU A 100 12.07 3.00 13.51
CA GLU A 100 13.03 3.49 14.49
C GLU A 100 14.47 3.38 13.98
N VAL A 101 14.82 2.30 13.29
CA VAL A 101 16.11 2.17 12.60
C VAL A 101 16.28 3.28 11.55
N ILE A 102 15.28 3.56 10.73
CA ILE A 102 15.31 4.63 9.73
C ILE A 102 15.52 5.99 10.40
N LYS A 103 14.87 6.28 11.54
CA LYS A 103 15.02 7.53 12.30
C LYS A 103 16.45 7.75 12.85
N HIS A 104 17.20 6.68 13.05
CA HIS A 104 18.56 6.74 13.60
C HIS A 104 19.68 6.61 12.55
N LEU A 105 19.35 6.25 11.31
CA LEU A 105 20.33 6.15 10.22
C LEU A 105 20.64 7.54 9.64
N GLY A 106 21.92 7.93 9.63
CA GLY A 106 22.34 9.21 9.05
C GLY A 106 22.08 9.33 7.55
N TRP A 107 22.13 8.22 6.81
CA TRP A 107 21.94 8.18 5.35
C TRP A 107 20.51 8.45 4.91
N THR A 108 19.54 8.21 5.79
CA THR A 108 18.12 8.45 5.55
C THR A 108 17.68 9.86 5.98
N GLY A 109 18.62 10.70 6.44
CA GLY A 109 18.30 12.01 7.00
C GLY A 109 17.76 11.96 8.43
N GLY A 110 17.73 10.78 9.05
CA GLY A 110 17.30 10.57 10.43
C GLY A 110 15.83 10.94 10.66
N ALA A 111 15.54 11.47 11.85
CA ALA A 111 14.19 11.91 12.21
C ALA A 111 13.67 13.08 11.36
N SER A 112 14.58 13.91 10.81
CA SER A 112 14.21 15.03 9.93
C SER A 112 13.76 14.60 8.53
N GLY A 113 13.99 13.34 8.16
CA GLY A 113 13.67 12.82 6.84
C GLY A 113 14.68 13.16 5.75
N LEU A 114 14.46 12.62 4.57
CA LEU A 114 15.33 12.75 3.40
C LEU A 114 14.73 13.75 2.42
N GLY A 115 15.42 14.86 2.22
CA GLY A 115 15.06 15.90 1.24
C GLY A 115 16.02 15.93 0.06
N ASN A 116 15.80 16.87 -0.85
CA ASN A 116 16.63 17.12 -2.04
C ASN A 116 16.73 15.92 -3.01
N ILE A 117 15.66 15.14 -3.11
CA ILE A 117 15.58 14.07 -4.12
C ILE A 117 15.52 14.73 -5.50
N PRO A 118 16.40 14.35 -6.45
CA PRO A 118 16.49 15.02 -7.74
C PRO A 118 15.20 14.88 -8.56
N ASN A 119 14.90 15.91 -9.32
CA ASN A 119 13.81 15.90 -10.29
C ASN A 119 14.13 14.94 -11.42
N ILE A 120 13.18 14.08 -11.80
CA ILE A 120 13.31 13.23 -12.99
C ILE A 120 12.71 13.90 -14.22
N ILE A 121 11.74 14.79 -14.00
CA ILE A 121 10.96 15.42 -15.05
C ILE A 121 11.02 16.93 -14.82
N ASP A 122 11.68 17.65 -15.70
CA ASP A 122 11.74 19.10 -15.69
C ASP A 122 10.67 19.68 -16.62
N GLY A 123 10.08 20.81 -16.22
CA GLY A 123 9.15 21.56 -17.06
C GLY A 123 7.78 21.82 -16.45
N ALA A 124 6.99 22.65 -17.13
CA ALA A 124 5.66 23.08 -16.68
C ALA A 124 4.62 21.93 -16.60
N SER A 125 4.83 20.83 -17.32
CA SER A 125 3.95 19.63 -17.35
C SER A 125 4.37 18.52 -16.40
N ARG A 126 5.29 18.80 -15.45
CA ARG A 126 5.80 17.80 -14.48
C ARG A 126 4.69 17.04 -13.78
N SER A 127 3.75 17.78 -13.16
CA SER A 127 2.64 17.17 -12.40
C SER A 127 1.73 16.32 -13.29
N GLU A 128 1.50 16.73 -14.53
CA GLU A 128 0.68 15.98 -15.49
C GLU A 128 1.35 14.67 -15.89
N MET A 129 2.66 14.69 -16.16
CA MET A 129 3.42 13.49 -16.48
C MET A 129 3.47 12.53 -15.31
N PHE A 130 3.66 13.02 -14.07
CA PHE A 130 3.59 12.17 -12.87
C PHE A 130 2.19 11.58 -12.67
N ALA A 131 1.12 12.31 -12.98
CA ALA A 131 -0.25 11.78 -12.93
C ALA A 131 -0.44 10.65 -13.95
N LEU A 132 0.03 10.81 -15.18
CA LEU A 132 -0.02 9.76 -16.20
C LEU A 132 0.79 8.52 -15.78
N ILE A 133 2.00 8.72 -15.26
CA ILE A 133 2.87 7.62 -14.81
C ILE A 133 2.23 6.89 -13.62
N SER A 134 1.73 7.61 -12.61
CA SER A 134 1.12 7.00 -11.42
C SER A 134 -0.15 6.22 -11.75
N ILE A 135 -1.02 6.76 -12.60
CA ILE A 135 -2.24 6.08 -13.06
C ILE A 135 -1.86 4.89 -13.96
N GLY A 136 -0.90 5.06 -14.87
CA GLY A 136 -0.42 3.98 -15.73
C GLY A 136 0.15 2.80 -14.94
N LEU A 137 0.98 3.08 -13.93
CA LEU A 137 1.53 2.06 -13.03
C LEU A 137 0.45 1.45 -12.12
N ALA A 138 -0.54 2.24 -11.67
CA ALA A 138 -1.68 1.71 -10.92
C ALA A 138 -2.50 0.73 -11.77
N CYS A 139 -2.77 1.07 -13.02
CA CYS A 139 -3.43 0.17 -13.97
C CYS A 139 -2.59 -1.10 -14.22
N LEU A 140 -1.28 -0.96 -14.41
CA LEU A 140 -0.39 -2.09 -14.62
C LEU A 140 -0.39 -3.03 -13.41
N VAL A 141 -0.22 -2.51 -12.18
CA VAL A 141 -0.27 -3.30 -10.94
C VAL A 141 -1.63 -4.00 -10.80
N PHE A 142 -2.73 -3.26 -11.05
CA PHE A 142 -4.07 -3.85 -11.04
C PHE A 142 -4.21 -5.01 -12.02
N LEU A 143 -3.69 -4.87 -13.24
CA LEU A 143 -3.73 -5.91 -14.27
C LEU A 143 -2.86 -7.11 -13.90
N ILE A 144 -1.66 -6.90 -13.35
CA ILE A 144 -0.78 -7.97 -12.87
C ILE A 144 -1.47 -8.78 -11.77
N ILE A 145 -2.02 -8.11 -10.75
CA ILE A 145 -2.72 -8.78 -9.65
C ILE A 145 -3.98 -9.51 -10.17
N ARG A 146 -4.73 -8.89 -11.08
CA ARG A 146 -5.88 -9.53 -11.71
C ARG A 146 -5.49 -10.78 -12.49
N TRP A 147 -4.40 -10.74 -13.25
CA TRP A 147 -3.89 -11.88 -14.00
C TRP A 147 -3.46 -13.01 -13.06
N LEU A 148 -2.72 -12.68 -11.99
CA LEU A 148 -2.33 -13.63 -10.96
C LEU A 148 -3.54 -14.33 -10.32
N LEU A 149 -4.56 -13.56 -9.96
CA LEU A 149 -5.76 -14.07 -9.28
C LEU A 149 -6.70 -14.87 -10.20
N LYS A 150 -6.73 -14.60 -11.49
CA LYS A 150 -7.49 -15.38 -12.47
C LYS A 150 -6.82 -16.68 -12.87
N GLY A 151 -5.50 -16.75 -12.70
CA GLY A 151 -4.70 -17.92 -13.02
C GLY A 151 -4.81 -19.05 -11.99
N PRO A 152 -4.11 -20.15 -12.20
CA PRO A 152 -4.07 -21.29 -11.28
C PRO A 152 -3.54 -20.89 -9.89
N TYR A 153 -2.69 -19.87 -9.82
CA TYR A 153 -2.21 -19.32 -8.55
C TYR A 153 -3.34 -18.74 -7.70
N GLY A 154 -4.33 -18.08 -8.29
CA GLY A 154 -5.47 -17.53 -7.57
C GLY A 154 -6.31 -18.61 -6.90
N GLN A 155 -6.48 -19.77 -7.54
CA GLN A 155 -7.14 -20.92 -6.93
C GLN A 155 -6.36 -21.49 -5.75
N LEU A 156 -5.03 -21.57 -5.86
CA LEU A 156 -4.16 -22.00 -4.76
C LEU A 156 -4.22 -21.03 -3.58
N ILE A 157 -4.25 -19.73 -3.83
CA ILE A 157 -4.39 -18.70 -2.80
C ILE A 157 -5.72 -18.86 -2.06
N SER A 158 -6.83 -19.03 -2.81
CA SER A 158 -8.15 -19.22 -2.19
C SER A 158 -8.22 -20.51 -1.37
N ALA A 159 -7.74 -21.63 -1.91
CA ALA A 159 -7.72 -22.90 -1.20
C ALA A 159 -6.88 -22.86 0.09
N MET A 160 -5.70 -22.21 0.04
CA MET A 160 -4.86 -22.00 1.23
C MET A 160 -5.55 -21.13 2.28
N ARG A 161 -6.25 -20.06 1.85
CA ARG A 161 -6.97 -19.16 2.74
C ARG A 161 -8.15 -19.84 3.41
N ASP A 162 -8.88 -20.71 2.69
CA ASP A 162 -10.09 -21.38 3.19
C ASP A 162 -9.75 -22.43 4.24
N ASP A 163 -8.71 -23.26 4.00
CA ASP A 163 -8.22 -24.24 4.97
C ASP A 163 -6.74 -24.57 4.72
N GLU A 164 -5.85 -23.96 5.50
CA GLU A 164 -4.40 -24.15 5.40
C GLU A 164 -3.97 -25.59 5.78
N VAL A 165 -4.69 -26.20 6.71
CA VAL A 165 -4.36 -27.58 7.18
C VAL A 165 -4.70 -28.58 6.10
N ALA A 166 -5.91 -28.51 5.55
CA ALA A 166 -6.33 -29.37 4.44
C ALA A 166 -5.45 -29.15 3.20
N PHE A 167 -5.10 -27.89 2.88
CA PHE A 167 -4.20 -27.55 1.77
C PHE A 167 -2.83 -28.21 1.92
N SER A 168 -2.27 -28.17 3.12
CA SER A 168 -0.98 -28.81 3.43
C SER A 168 -1.07 -30.35 3.41
N ALA A 169 -2.20 -30.92 3.87
CA ALA A 169 -2.44 -32.36 3.81
C ALA A 169 -2.52 -32.90 2.37
N MET A 170 -2.90 -32.07 1.39
CA MET A 170 -2.85 -32.41 -0.04
C MET A 170 -1.44 -32.33 -0.64
N GLY A 171 -0.39 -32.19 0.18
CA GLY A 171 1.01 -32.14 -0.24
C GLY A 171 1.42 -30.77 -0.83
N ARG A 172 0.62 -29.73 -0.66
CA ARG A 172 0.94 -28.38 -1.14
C ARG A 172 1.63 -27.56 -0.05
N ASN A 173 2.63 -26.77 -0.44
CA ASN A 173 3.38 -25.93 0.49
C ASN A 173 2.71 -24.56 0.65
N ALA A 174 1.93 -24.39 1.75
CA ALA A 174 1.27 -23.13 2.08
C ALA A 174 2.27 -21.98 2.28
N MET A 175 3.45 -22.25 2.87
CA MET A 175 4.48 -21.25 3.12
C MET A 175 4.97 -20.61 1.82
N SER A 176 5.17 -21.38 0.76
CA SER A 176 5.61 -20.86 -0.54
C SER A 176 4.59 -19.89 -1.12
N ILE A 177 3.30 -20.16 -0.98
CA ILE A 177 2.23 -19.28 -1.48
C ILE A 177 2.18 -18.00 -0.66
N LYS A 178 2.25 -18.09 0.66
CA LYS A 178 2.31 -16.92 1.55
C LYS A 178 3.50 -16.01 1.20
N LEU A 179 4.69 -16.57 1.01
CA LEU A 179 5.89 -15.83 0.62
C LEU A 179 5.74 -15.10 -0.72
N VAL A 180 5.15 -15.75 -1.73
CA VAL A 180 4.90 -15.13 -3.04
C VAL A 180 3.91 -13.98 -2.92
N ILE A 181 2.82 -14.13 -2.16
CA ILE A 181 1.83 -13.07 -1.92
C ILE A 181 2.49 -11.86 -1.24
N PHE A 182 3.31 -12.10 -0.21
CA PHE A 182 4.05 -11.04 0.49
C PHE A 182 5.04 -10.37 -0.43
N ALA A 183 5.82 -11.12 -1.22
CA ALA A 183 6.80 -10.57 -2.14
C ALA A 183 6.16 -9.67 -3.21
N ILE A 184 5.08 -10.11 -3.83
CA ILE A 184 4.36 -9.31 -4.84
C ILE A 184 3.73 -8.07 -4.19
N GLY A 185 3.04 -8.24 -3.05
CA GLY A 185 2.38 -7.14 -2.37
C GLY A 185 3.37 -6.07 -1.90
N SER A 186 4.47 -6.49 -1.26
CA SER A 186 5.53 -5.58 -0.81
C SER A 186 6.29 -4.93 -1.96
N GLY A 187 6.56 -5.67 -3.05
CA GLY A 187 7.19 -5.13 -4.24
C GLY A 187 6.36 -3.99 -4.87
N CYS A 188 5.03 -4.18 -4.96
CA CYS A 188 4.12 -3.13 -5.41
C CYS A 188 4.10 -1.93 -4.44
N ALA A 189 4.15 -2.17 -3.11
CA ALA A 189 4.26 -1.10 -2.13
C ALA A 189 5.58 -0.34 -2.28
N GLY A 190 6.69 -1.03 -2.52
CA GLY A 190 7.99 -0.42 -2.82
C GLY A 190 7.97 0.45 -4.06
N LEU A 191 7.31 0.00 -5.13
CA LEU A 191 7.10 0.78 -6.35
C LEU A 191 6.32 2.08 -6.06
N ALA A 192 5.23 1.99 -5.29
CA ALA A 192 4.46 3.14 -4.86
C ALA A 192 5.33 4.12 -4.06
N GLY A 193 6.21 3.60 -3.17
CA GLY A 193 7.16 4.38 -2.39
C GLY A 193 8.15 5.15 -3.25
N GLY A 194 8.70 4.50 -4.25
CA GLY A 194 9.59 5.16 -5.20
C GLY A 194 8.91 6.30 -5.97
N LEU A 195 7.69 6.09 -6.43
CA LEU A 195 6.89 7.14 -7.08
C LEU A 195 6.62 8.31 -6.13
N TYR A 196 6.26 8.00 -4.88
CA TYR A 196 6.01 9.00 -3.85
C TYR A 196 7.26 9.86 -3.60
N ALA A 197 8.43 9.24 -3.43
CA ALA A 197 9.70 9.91 -3.19
C ALA A 197 10.06 10.89 -4.34
N TYR A 198 9.91 10.46 -5.58
CA TYR A 198 10.19 11.31 -6.74
C TYR A 198 9.20 12.46 -6.91
N TYR A 199 7.92 12.24 -6.58
CA TYR A 199 6.90 13.27 -6.72
C TYR A 199 7.06 14.36 -5.66
N TYR A 200 7.14 13.97 -4.38
CA TYR A 200 7.21 14.90 -3.26
C TYR A 200 8.63 15.43 -2.99
N GLN A 201 9.66 14.76 -3.50
CA GLN A 201 11.08 15.11 -3.30
C GLN A 201 11.49 15.21 -1.82
N TYR A 202 10.64 14.74 -0.94
CA TYR A 202 10.83 14.71 0.49
C TYR A 202 10.12 13.51 1.10
N VAL A 203 10.83 12.78 1.96
CA VAL A 203 10.33 11.60 2.64
C VAL A 203 10.66 11.70 4.13
N SER A 204 9.65 11.67 5.00
CA SER A 204 9.85 11.65 6.45
C SER A 204 9.31 10.38 7.08
N PRO A 205 9.90 9.89 8.20
CA PRO A 205 9.46 8.67 8.87
C PRO A 205 8.01 8.75 9.38
N GLU A 206 7.54 9.93 9.75
CA GLU A 206 6.18 10.19 10.26
C GLU A 206 5.09 9.79 9.26
N GLN A 207 5.39 9.88 7.96
CA GLN A 207 4.45 9.54 6.89
C GLN A 207 4.15 8.04 6.81
N PHE A 208 4.90 7.19 7.50
CA PHE A 208 4.79 5.73 7.44
C PHE A 208 4.43 5.09 8.80
N GLU A 209 3.93 5.89 9.73
CA GLU A 209 3.50 5.43 11.04
C GLU A 209 2.21 4.58 10.99
N ILE A 210 1.78 4.08 12.14
CA ILE A 210 0.60 3.19 12.28
C ILE A 210 -0.68 3.83 11.72
N LEU A 211 -0.81 5.16 11.79
CA LEU A 211 -1.95 5.87 11.22
C LEU A 211 -2.07 5.62 9.70
N GLN A 212 -0.94 5.56 9.01
CA GLN A 212 -0.90 5.23 7.59
C GLN A 212 -1.37 3.79 7.32
N SER A 213 -0.99 2.85 8.19
CA SER A 213 -1.47 1.46 8.11
C SER A 213 -2.98 1.38 8.24
N SER A 214 -3.53 2.11 9.20
CA SER A 214 -4.97 2.19 9.44
C SER A 214 -5.71 2.80 8.24
N MET A 215 -5.13 3.82 7.63
CA MET A 215 -5.71 4.47 6.44
C MET A 215 -5.77 3.50 5.25
N ILE A 216 -4.67 2.80 4.93
CA ILE A 216 -4.64 1.84 3.83
C ILE A 216 -5.57 0.66 4.11
N LEU A 217 -5.57 0.15 5.35
CA LEU A 217 -6.49 -0.91 5.78
C LEU A 217 -7.95 -0.49 5.57
N THR A 218 -8.29 0.73 5.98
CA THR A 218 -9.63 1.28 5.80
C THR A 218 -10.04 1.35 4.33
N MET A 219 -9.12 1.78 3.44
CA MET A 219 -9.39 1.79 1.99
C MET A 219 -9.77 0.40 1.47
N VAL A 220 -9.08 -0.63 1.94
CA VAL A 220 -9.34 -2.02 1.53
C VAL A 220 -10.65 -2.55 2.14
N VAL A 221 -10.89 -2.28 3.43
CA VAL A 221 -12.10 -2.75 4.13
C VAL A 221 -13.36 -2.09 3.59
N VAL A 222 -13.37 -0.76 3.50
CA VAL A 222 -14.51 0.02 2.99
C VAL A 222 -14.78 -0.31 1.52
N GLY A 223 -13.72 -0.42 0.73
CA GLY A 223 -13.84 -0.80 -0.67
C GLY A 223 -14.37 -2.22 -0.87
N GLY A 224 -14.04 -3.14 0.02
CA GLY A 224 -14.40 -4.56 0.01
C GLY A 224 -13.19 -5.48 -0.13
N MET A 225 -12.83 -6.11 1.00
CA MET A 225 -11.73 -7.08 1.04
C MET A 225 -12.00 -8.27 0.11
N GLY A 226 -10.96 -8.72 -0.59
CA GLY A 226 -11.05 -9.87 -1.51
C GLY A 226 -11.82 -9.59 -2.81
N SER A 227 -12.21 -8.34 -3.08
CA SER A 227 -12.72 -7.93 -4.38
C SER A 227 -11.63 -7.24 -5.21
N GLN A 228 -11.72 -7.34 -6.54
CA GLN A 228 -10.71 -6.74 -7.42
C GLN A 228 -10.85 -5.21 -7.48
N TRP A 229 -12.07 -4.70 -7.53
CA TRP A 229 -12.38 -3.28 -7.66
C TRP A 229 -12.51 -2.55 -6.31
N GLY A 230 -12.69 -3.31 -5.21
CA GLY A 230 -12.85 -2.74 -3.89
C GLY A 230 -11.78 -1.76 -3.49
N PRO A 231 -10.51 -2.16 -3.49
CA PRO A 231 -9.41 -1.29 -3.09
C PRO A 231 -9.31 -0.01 -3.92
N VAL A 232 -9.61 -0.10 -5.22
CA VAL A 232 -9.61 1.06 -6.12
C VAL A 232 -10.70 2.05 -5.71
N VAL A 233 -11.93 1.55 -5.54
CA VAL A 233 -13.07 2.39 -5.11
C VAL A 233 -12.83 2.96 -3.72
N GLY A 234 -12.32 2.14 -2.79
CA GLY A 234 -11.99 2.58 -1.43
C GLY A 234 -10.91 3.66 -1.39
N ALA A 235 -9.84 3.51 -2.16
CA ALA A 235 -8.77 4.50 -2.26
C ALA A 235 -9.29 5.83 -2.83
N VAL A 236 -10.02 5.78 -3.95
CA VAL A 236 -10.59 6.98 -4.58
C VAL A 236 -11.56 7.68 -3.63
N LEU A 237 -12.49 6.94 -3.02
CA LEU A 237 -13.49 7.51 -2.11
C LEU A 237 -12.84 8.17 -0.89
N LEU A 238 -11.92 7.48 -0.23
CA LEU A 238 -11.31 7.98 1.00
C LEU A 238 -10.32 9.12 0.77
N LEU A 239 -9.67 9.20 -0.40
CA LEU A 239 -8.84 10.34 -0.76
C LEU A 239 -9.66 11.54 -1.24
N PHE A 240 -10.79 11.30 -1.88
CA PHE A 240 -11.67 12.39 -2.32
C PHE A 240 -12.39 13.08 -1.16
N LEU A 241 -12.66 12.36 -0.08
CA LEU A 241 -13.43 12.83 1.06
C LEU A 241 -12.79 14.02 1.80
N PRO A 242 -11.50 14.01 2.19
CA PRO A 242 -10.84 15.18 2.78
C PRO A 242 -10.86 16.39 1.84
N GLN A 243 -10.76 16.15 0.53
CA GLN A 243 -10.80 17.20 -0.47
C GLN A 243 -12.18 17.85 -0.55
N ALA A 244 -13.25 17.04 -0.51
CA ALA A 244 -14.62 17.52 -0.50
C ALA A 244 -14.91 18.38 0.74
N ILE A 245 -14.38 18.00 1.91
CA ILE A 245 -14.50 18.79 3.15
C ILE A 245 -13.72 20.11 3.03
N GLY A 246 -12.56 20.12 2.35
CA GLY A 246 -11.77 21.32 2.11
C GLY A 246 -12.52 22.41 1.36
N PHE A 247 -13.47 22.06 0.50
CA PHE A 247 -14.34 23.02 -0.20
C PHE A 247 -15.37 23.69 0.71
N MET A 248 -15.60 23.19 1.91
CA MET A 248 -16.60 23.74 2.85
C MET A 248 -16.11 24.95 3.65
N ASN A 249 -14.88 25.43 3.40
CA ASN A 249 -14.28 26.65 4.00
C ASN A 249 -14.33 26.71 5.53
N PHE A 250 -14.14 25.59 6.22
CA PHE A 250 -14.00 25.58 7.68
C PHE A 250 -12.67 26.20 8.12
N PRO A 251 -12.59 26.80 9.32
CA PRO A 251 -11.33 27.28 9.88
C PRO A 251 -10.27 26.17 9.93
N PRO A 252 -8.98 26.45 9.60
CA PRO A 252 -7.92 25.43 9.58
C PRO A 252 -7.77 24.65 10.90
N SER A 253 -8.06 25.31 12.04
CA SER A 253 -8.00 24.68 13.37
C SER A 253 -9.00 23.57 13.57
N VAL A 254 -10.15 23.60 12.87
CA VAL A 254 -11.23 22.61 12.98
C VAL A 254 -11.15 21.55 11.91
N MET A 255 -10.48 21.86 10.79
CA MET A 255 -10.47 21.01 9.59
C MET A 255 -9.85 19.64 9.86
N GLY A 256 -8.69 19.57 10.53
CA GLY A 256 -8.02 18.30 10.85
C GLY A 256 -8.85 17.38 11.76
N PRO A 257 -9.31 17.84 12.92
CA PRO A 257 -10.18 17.06 13.79
C PRO A 257 -11.51 16.64 13.11
N LEU A 258 -12.12 17.52 12.32
CA LEU A 258 -13.35 17.24 11.59
C LEU A 258 -13.14 16.14 10.53
N GLN A 259 -12.04 16.20 9.78
CA GLN A 259 -11.68 15.14 8.83
C GLN A 259 -11.52 13.79 9.52
N GLY A 260 -10.80 13.74 10.66
CA GLY A 260 -10.63 12.52 11.45
C GLY A 260 -11.96 11.98 11.98
N LEU A 261 -12.86 12.85 12.44
CA LEU A 261 -14.19 12.46 12.93
C LEU A 261 -15.04 11.88 11.79
N ILE A 262 -15.14 12.57 10.67
CA ILE A 262 -15.89 12.10 9.49
C ILE A 262 -15.34 10.78 8.99
N TYR A 263 -14.02 10.65 8.96
CA TYR A 263 -13.34 9.41 8.57
C TYR A 263 -13.76 8.25 9.47
N SER A 264 -13.71 8.46 10.80
CA SER A 264 -14.09 7.43 11.78
C SER A 264 -15.57 7.06 11.69
N VAL A 265 -16.44 8.05 11.56
CA VAL A 265 -17.91 7.83 11.41
C VAL A 265 -18.22 7.07 10.12
N LEU A 266 -17.56 7.42 9.03
CA LEU A 266 -17.70 6.71 7.75
C LEU A 266 -17.27 5.25 7.86
N VAL A 267 -16.08 4.99 8.43
CA VAL A 267 -15.59 3.63 8.63
C VAL A 267 -16.56 2.81 9.46
N ILE A 268 -16.99 3.35 10.60
CA ILE A 268 -17.96 2.69 11.48
C ILE A 268 -19.29 2.48 10.75
N GLY A 269 -19.79 3.49 10.06
CA GLY A 269 -21.02 3.41 9.28
C GLY A 269 -20.96 2.33 8.20
N PHE A 270 -19.84 2.25 7.44
CA PHE A 270 -19.64 1.21 6.44
C PHE A 270 -19.55 -0.19 7.05
N LEU A 271 -18.84 -0.36 8.16
CA LEU A 271 -18.74 -1.65 8.85
C LEU A 271 -20.12 -2.14 9.35
N PHE A 272 -20.99 -1.23 9.84
CA PHE A 272 -22.33 -1.60 10.29
C PHE A 272 -23.30 -1.84 9.13
N LEU A 273 -23.32 -0.96 8.12
CA LEU A 273 -24.29 -1.02 7.03
C LEU A 273 -23.94 -2.05 5.97
N ARG A 274 -22.64 -2.27 5.71
CA ARG A 274 -22.12 -3.21 4.70
C ARG A 274 -20.83 -3.88 5.15
N PRO A 275 -20.89 -4.87 6.06
CA PRO A 275 -19.68 -5.57 6.55
C PRO A 275 -18.91 -6.31 5.44
N GLN A 276 -19.53 -6.47 4.26
CA GLN A 276 -18.91 -7.12 3.10
C GLN A 276 -18.24 -6.14 2.13
N GLY A 277 -18.25 -4.81 2.41
CA GLY A 277 -17.70 -3.77 1.56
C GLY A 277 -18.59 -3.36 0.38
N LEU A 278 -18.20 -2.28 -0.32
CA LEU A 278 -18.99 -1.66 -1.39
C LEU A 278 -19.15 -2.55 -2.64
N THR A 279 -18.16 -3.38 -2.95
CA THR A 279 -18.09 -4.12 -4.23
C THR A 279 -18.53 -5.58 -4.15
N PHE A 280 -18.91 -6.08 -2.96
CA PHE A 280 -19.28 -7.50 -2.79
C PHE A 280 -20.64 -7.89 -3.41
N SER A 281 -21.45 -6.90 -3.81
CA SER A 281 -22.81 -7.12 -4.33
C SER A 281 -22.90 -7.81 -5.70
N LEU A 282 -21.79 -8.03 -6.40
CA LEU A 282 -21.82 -8.54 -7.78
C LEU A 282 -21.58 -10.06 -7.93
N LYS A 283 -21.40 -10.82 -6.84
CA LYS A 283 -21.08 -12.24 -6.91
C LYS A 283 -22.20 -13.19 -6.42
N LYS A 284 -23.41 -12.69 -6.21
CA LYS A 284 -24.56 -13.50 -5.73
C LYS A 284 -25.50 -13.95 -6.89
N GLY A 285 -24.93 -14.38 -8.01
CA GLY A 285 -25.71 -14.76 -9.18
C GLY A 285 -25.14 -15.92 -10.00
N SER A 286 -24.46 -16.90 -9.38
CA SER A 286 -24.14 -18.16 -10.04
C SER A 286 -23.88 -19.25 -9.02
N GLN A 287 -24.91 -19.79 -8.46
CA GLN A 287 -25.01 -21.18 -7.98
C GLN A 287 -26.12 -21.86 -8.75
#